data_4661b63f582721d0b20605159ba3354f
#
_entry.id   4661b63f582721d0b20605159ba3354f
#
_cell.length_a   1.000
_cell.length_b   1.000
_cell.length_c   1.000
_cell.angle_alpha   90.00
_cell.angle_beta   90.00
_cell.angle_gamma   90.00
#
_symmetry.space_group_name_H-M   'P 1'
#
loop_
_entity.id
_entity.type
_entity.pdbx_description
1 polymer ?
#
loop_
_entity_poly.entity_id
_entity_poly.type
_entity_poly.pdbx_seq_one_letter_code
_entity_poly.pdbx_strand_id
1 'polypeptide(L)'
;MIDLRSDTVTQPTARMREAMHSAELGDDVYGEDPTVNELEHLAAAMLGKEAGLFAPSGTQSNLLALLTHCGRGDEYIVGNNAHTYRYEGGGAAVLGGIQPQPVNMSTSGELDLEELRAVIKPDDFHFARSRLICLENTHA
;
A
#
# COMPACT_ATOMS: atom_id res chain seq x y z
N MET A 1 6.34 5.20 -29.69
CA MET A 1 5.29 4.22 -29.37
C MET A 1 4.81 4.54 -27.95
N ILE A 2 3.50 4.62 -27.73
CA ILE A 2 2.94 4.79 -26.38
C ILE A 2 2.80 3.39 -25.77
N ASP A 3 3.39 3.18 -24.60
CA ASP A 3 3.35 1.90 -23.89
C ASP A 3 2.51 2.07 -22.60
N LEU A 4 1.38 1.38 -22.53
CA LEU A 4 0.41 1.47 -21.43
C LEU A 4 0.30 0.16 -20.63
N ARG A 5 1.23 -0.79 -20.77
CA ARG A 5 1.14 -2.09 -20.10
C ARG A 5 1.42 -2.04 -18.58
N SER A 6 2.13 -1.01 -18.09
CA SER A 6 2.39 -0.80 -16.66
C SER A 6 2.96 0.59 -16.42
N ASP A 7 2.68 1.18 -15.26
CA ASP A 7 3.33 2.39 -14.78
C ASP A 7 4.84 2.21 -14.61
N THR A 8 5.30 0.99 -14.32
CA THR A 8 6.71 0.65 -14.11
C THR A 8 7.58 0.80 -15.36
N VAL A 9 7.01 0.88 -16.58
CA VAL A 9 7.76 1.13 -17.81
C VAL A 9 7.99 2.62 -18.10
N THR A 10 7.39 3.50 -17.30
CA THR A 10 7.57 4.95 -17.47
C THR A 10 9.00 5.38 -17.17
N GLN A 11 9.45 6.42 -17.85
CA GLN A 11 10.81 6.94 -17.68
C GLN A 11 10.76 8.38 -17.16
N PRO A 12 11.68 8.77 -16.28
CA PRO A 12 11.76 10.15 -15.83
C PRO A 12 12.10 11.09 -16.98
N THR A 13 11.44 12.24 -16.98
CA THR A 13 11.74 13.32 -17.96
C THR A 13 13.13 13.91 -17.72
N ALA A 14 13.64 14.71 -18.66
CA ALA A 14 14.91 15.41 -18.49
C ALA A 14 14.91 16.33 -17.25
N ARG A 15 13.78 17.02 -16.98
CA ARG A 15 13.63 17.87 -15.79
C ARG A 15 13.63 17.06 -14.50
N MET A 16 13.00 15.88 -14.49
CA MET A 16 13.02 14.99 -13.32
C MET A 16 14.45 14.49 -13.05
N ARG A 17 15.20 14.12 -14.10
CA ARG A 17 16.61 13.71 -13.95
C ARG A 17 17.49 14.81 -13.42
N GLU A 18 17.28 16.05 -13.85
CA GLU A 18 17.99 17.22 -13.34
C GLU A 18 17.64 17.47 -11.87
N ALA A 19 16.36 17.42 -11.51
CA ALA A 19 15.93 17.56 -10.12
C ALA A 19 16.54 16.48 -9.21
N MET A 20 16.59 15.22 -9.66
CA MET A 20 17.26 14.13 -8.95
C MET A 20 18.77 14.37 -8.79
N HIS A 21 19.43 14.91 -9.83
CA HIS A 21 20.87 15.17 -9.78
C HIS A 21 21.23 16.32 -8.84
N SER A 22 20.40 17.36 -8.79
CA SER A 22 20.62 18.56 -8.01
C SER A 22 19.96 18.56 -6.62
N ALA A 23 19.27 17.47 -6.26
CA ALA A 23 18.60 17.35 -4.96
C ALA A 23 19.61 17.50 -3.81
N GLU A 24 19.26 18.31 -2.82
CA GLU A 24 19.98 18.37 -1.57
C GLU A 24 19.73 17.09 -0.78
N LEU A 25 20.78 16.51 -0.22
CA LEU A 25 20.75 15.25 0.52
C LEU A 25 21.07 15.49 2.00
N GLY A 26 20.48 14.68 2.85
CA GLY A 26 20.77 14.64 4.27
C GLY A 26 20.58 13.24 4.84
N ASP A 27 20.82 13.07 6.13
CA ASP A 27 20.62 11.81 6.81
C ASP A 27 19.15 11.65 7.23
N ASP A 28 18.43 10.77 6.52
CA ASP A 28 17.02 10.52 6.77
C ASP A 28 16.76 9.89 8.15
N VAL A 29 17.72 9.15 8.71
CA VAL A 29 17.62 8.57 10.07
C VAL A 29 17.45 9.65 11.13
N TYR A 30 18.07 10.82 10.94
CA TYR A 30 17.93 11.97 11.81
C TYR A 30 16.89 12.99 11.35
N GLY A 31 16.17 12.69 10.25
CA GLY A 31 15.21 13.62 9.66
C GLY A 31 15.87 14.86 9.03
N GLU A 32 17.11 14.73 8.59
CA GLU A 32 17.93 15.84 8.07
C GLU A 32 17.93 15.90 6.53
N ASP A 33 17.29 14.95 5.82
CA ASP A 33 17.16 15.02 4.36
C ASP A 33 16.06 16.02 3.98
N PRO A 34 16.41 17.21 3.44
CA PRO A 34 15.43 18.24 3.14
C PRO A 34 14.50 17.84 1.98
N THR A 35 14.98 17.05 1.04
CA THR A 35 14.20 16.62 -0.12
C THR A 35 13.14 15.59 0.27
N VAL A 36 13.46 14.64 1.15
CA VAL A 36 12.50 13.69 1.71
C VAL A 36 11.46 14.42 2.56
N ASN A 37 11.91 15.30 3.45
CA ASN A 37 11.01 16.07 4.30
C ASN A 37 10.02 16.92 3.49
N GLU A 38 10.48 17.60 2.44
CA GLU A 38 9.61 18.38 1.54
C GLU A 38 8.59 17.48 0.82
N LEU A 39 9.02 16.31 0.32
CA LEU A 39 8.13 15.34 -0.33
C LEU A 39 7.01 14.88 0.60
N GLU A 40 7.34 14.50 1.83
CA GLU A 40 6.38 14.03 2.83
C GLU A 40 5.37 15.11 3.19
N HIS A 41 5.84 16.34 3.45
CA HIS A 41 4.99 17.49 3.73
C HIS A 41 4.06 17.83 2.55
N LEU A 42 4.59 17.86 1.33
CA LEU A 42 3.81 18.16 0.14
C LEU A 42 2.73 17.11 -0.09
N ALA A 43 3.08 15.82 -0.01
CA ALA A 43 2.12 14.73 -0.19
C ALA A 43 1.00 14.77 0.85
N ALA A 44 1.36 14.98 2.12
CA ALA A 44 0.39 15.13 3.21
C ALA A 44 -0.55 16.32 2.97
N ALA A 45 -0.01 17.48 2.61
CA ALA A 45 -0.79 18.69 2.34
C ALA A 45 -1.76 18.52 1.16
N MET A 46 -1.30 17.91 0.06
CA MET A 46 -2.14 17.66 -1.12
C MET A 46 -3.34 16.74 -0.82
N LEU A 47 -3.18 15.82 0.11
CA LEU A 47 -4.22 14.87 0.51
C LEU A 47 -4.98 15.30 1.77
N GLY A 48 -4.66 16.45 2.36
CA GLY A 48 -5.26 16.93 3.60
C GLY A 48 -5.02 16.01 4.78
N LYS A 49 -3.82 15.39 4.84
CA LYS A 49 -3.39 14.48 5.90
C LYS A 49 -2.41 15.16 6.85
N GLU A 50 -2.30 14.61 8.05
CA GLU A 50 -1.43 15.12 9.11
C GLU A 50 0.06 14.93 8.77
N ALA A 51 0.40 13.78 8.19
CA ALA A 51 1.77 13.42 7.83
C ALA A 51 1.82 12.51 6.60
N GLY A 52 2.98 12.45 5.96
CA GLY A 52 3.36 11.49 4.93
C GLY A 52 4.55 10.66 5.39
N LEU A 53 4.71 9.48 4.82
CA LEU A 53 5.89 8.63 5.00
C LEU A 53 6.40 8.19 3.64
N PHE A 54 7.63 8.56 3.33
CA PHE A 54 8.30 8.08 2.12
C PHE A 54 8.70 6.61 2.26
N ALA A 55 8.45 5.83 1.21
CA ALA A 55 8.95 4.48 1.08
C ALA A 55 9.47 4.25 -0.35
N PRO A 56 10.58 3.54 -0.55
CA PRO A 56 11.23 3.37 -1.85
C PRO A 56 10.44 2.49 -2.83
N SER A 57 9.37 1.83 -2.39
CA SER A 57 8.50 1.05 -3.26
C SER A 57 7.06 0.97 -2.74
N GLY A 58 6.10 0.79 -3.66
CA GLY A 58 4.70 0.57 -3.32
C GLY A 58 4.48 -0.69 -2.47
N THR A 59 5.21 -1.76 -2.76
CA THR A 59 5.18 -2.99 -1.95
C THR A 59 5.57 -2.74 -0.49
N GLN A 60 6.61 -1.93 -0.27
CA GLN A 60 7.02 -1.57 1.10
C GLN A 60 5.96 -0.70 1.78
N SER A 61 5.41 0.30 1.10
CA SER A 61 4.37 1.16 1.69
C SER A 61 3.10 0.38 2.04
N ASN A 62 2.68 -0.54 1.17
CA ASN A 62 1.55 -1.43 1.44
C ASN A 62 1.80 -2.32 2.66
N LEU A 63 2.98 -2.92 2.74
CA LEU A 63 3.33 -3.76 3.89
C LEU A 63 3.38 -2.96 5.19
N LEU A 64 3.94 -1.75 5.18
CA LEU A 64 3.94 -0.84 6.33
C LEU A 64 2.52 -0.51 6.79
N ALA A 65 1.60 -0.23 5.86
CA ALA A 65 0.21 0.02 6.17
C ALA A 65 -0.46 -1.21 6.82
N LEU A 66 -0.26 -2.40 6.26
CA LEU A 66 -0.80 -3.63 6.82
C LEU A 66 -0.25 -3.90 8.24
N LEU A 67 1.06 -3.77 8.44
CA LEU A 67 1.70 -3.98 9.75
C LEU A 67 1.32 -2.92 10.80
N THR A 68 0.90 -1.73 10.37
CA THR A 68 0.42 -0.67 11.26
C THR A 68 -0.97 -0.98 11.81
N HIS A 69 -1.82 -1.60 11.00
CA HIS A 69 -3.21 -1.86 11.36
C HIS A 69 -3.48 -3.28 11.89
N CYS A 70 -2.61 -4.23 11.56
CA CYS A 70 -2.77 -5.64 11.88
C CYS A 70 -1.53 -6.20 12.57
N GLY A 71 -1.74 -7.14 13.49
CA GLY A 71 -0.71 -7.94 14.12
C GLY A 71 -0.82 -9.42 13.77
N ARG A 72 0.04 -10.24 14.38
CA ARG A 72 -0.01 -11.71 14.22
C ARG A 72 -1.35 -12.26 14.67
N GLY A 73 -1.97 -13.09 13.83
CA GLY A 73 -3.29 -13.66 14.08
C GLY A 73 -4.46 -12.76 13.71
N ASP A 74 -4.19 -11.54 13.24
CA ASP A 74 -5.20 -10.71 12.62
C ASP A 74 -5.42 -11.11 11.15
N GLU A 75 -6.52 -10.65 10.58
CA GLU A 75 -6.94 -10.87 9.21
C GLU A 75 -7.19 -9.52 8.53
N TYR A 76 -6.79 -9.41 7.26
CA TYR A 76 -7.23 -8.33 6.40
C TYR A 76 -8.07 -8.86 5.24
N ILE A 77 -9.21 -8.23 5.00
CA ILE A 77 -10.12 -8.55 3.89
C ILE A 77 -9.65 -7.77 2.68
N VAL A 78 -9.55 -8.44 1.52
CA VAL A 78 -8.91 -7.87 0.33
C VAL A 78 -9.51 -8.46 -0.94
N GLY A 79 -9.54 -7.69 -2.00
CA GLY A 79 -9.94 -8.21 -3.31
C GLY A 79 -8.98 -9.29 -3.82
N ASN A 80 -9.53 -10.37 -4.40
CA ASN A 80 -8.76 -11.53 -4.86
C ASN A 80 -7.78 -11.24 -6.01
N ASN A 81 -7.88 -10.06 -6.65
CA ASN A 81 -6.96 -9.58 -7.69
C ASN A 81 -6.09 -8.40 -7.21
N ALA A 82 -6.28 -7.92 -5.98
CA ALA A 82 -5.53 -6.79 -5.44
C ALA A 82 -4.03 -7.08 -5.35
N HIS A 83 -3.21 -6.05 -5.55
CA HIS A 83 -1.76 -6.15 -5.57
C HIS A 83 -1.21 -6.69 -4.26
N THR A 84 -1.69 -6.20 -3.12
CA THR A 84 -1.31 -6.65 -1.76
C THR A 84 -1.53 -8.14 -1.52
N TYR A 85 -2.48 -8.74 -2.22
CA TYR A 85 -2.77 -10.17 -2.13
C TYR A 85 -1.96 -11.00 -3.13
N ARG A 86 -1.89 -10.57 -4.40
CA ARG A 86 -1.33 -11.40 -5.49
C ARG A 86 0.15 -11.19 -5.78
N TYR A 87 0.65 -9.96 -5.63
CA TYR A 87 1.90 -9.55 -6.27
C TYR A 87 2.97 -9.05 -5.29
N GLU A 88 2.82 -9.31 -3.99
CA GLU A 88 3.75 -8.87 -2.95
C GLU A 88 4.40 -10.02 -2.19
N GLY A 89 4.54 -11.19 -2.84
CA GLY A 89 5.25 -12.34 -2.26
C GLY A 89 4.62 -12.92 -0.98
N GLY A 90 3.33 -12.63 -0.73
CA GLY A 90 2.67 -13.01 0.52
C GLY A 90 3.22 -12.28 1.75
N GLY A 91 3.76 -11.07 1.57
CA GLY A 91 4.45 -10.30 2.60
C GLY A 91 3.66 -10.14 3.90
N ALA A 92 2.36 -9.91 3.82
CA ALA A 92 1.49 -9.82 5.00
C ALA A 92 1.55 -11.09 5.86
N ALA A 93 1.51 -12.26 5.25
CA ALA A 93 1.58 -13.55 5.96
C ALA A 93 3.01 -13.84 6.44
N VAL A 94 4.00 -13.66 5.56
CA VAL A 94 5.40 -14.05 5.82
C VAL A 94 6.04 -13.16 6.88
N LEU A 95 5.84 -11.86 6.82
CA LEU A 95 6.48 -10.88 7.70
C LEU A 95 5.58 -10.46 8.87
N GLY A 96 4.28 -10.28 8.61
CA GLY A 96 3.32 -9.83 9.61
C GLY A 96 2.61 -10.94 10.37
N GLY A 97 2.58 -12.17 9.83
CA GLY A 97 1.72 -13.23 10.35
C GLY A 97 0.23 -12.87 10.25
N ILE A 98 -0.11 -12.04 9.24
CA ILE A 98 -1.45 -11.52 8.98
C ILE A 98 -2.11 -12.40 7.92
N GLN A 99 -3.29 -12.92 8.22
CA GLN A 99 -4.04 -13.77 7.29
C GLN A 99 -4.74 -12.92 6.24
N PRO A 100 -4.55 -13.17 4.93
CA PRO A 100 -5.41 -12.59 3.92
C PRO A 100 -6.75 -13.32 3.86
N GLN A 101 -7.85 -12.58 3.77
CA GLN A 101 -9.18 -13.07 3.44
C GLN A 101 -9.61 -12.49 2.10
N PRO A 102 -9.37 -13.22 0.99
CA PRO A 102 -9.75 -12.71 -0.32
C PRO A 102 -11.27 -12.78 -0.52
N VAL A 103 -11.81 -11.76 -1.17
CA VAL A 103 -13.19 -11.69 -1.67
C VAL A 103 -13.16 -11.43 -3.18
N ASN A 104 -14.24 -11.77 -3.88
CA ASN A 104 -14.28 -11.58 -5.32
C ASN A 104 -14.30 -10.09 -5.68
N MET A 105 -13.50 -9.73 -6.68
CA MET A 105 -13.53 -8.41 -7.31
C MET A 105 -14.27 -8.49 -8.63
N SER A 106 -15.08 -7.48 -8.93
CA SER A 106 -15.62 -7.27 -10.27
C SER A 106 -14.51 -6.87 -11.25
N THR A 107 -14.81 -6.86 -12.54
CA THR A 107 -13.88 -6.39 -13.57
C THR A 107 -13.59 -4.89 -13.49
N SER A 108 -14.40 -4.12 -12.76
CA SER A 108 -14.19 -2.70 -12.45
C SER A 108 -13.41 -2.44 -11.15
N GLY A 109 -13.01 -3.51 -10.43
CA GLY A 109 -12.27 -3.40 -9.17
C GLY A 109 -13.17 -3.24 -7.93
N GLU A 110 -14.49 -3.33 -8.09
CA GLU A 110 -15.44 -3.20 -6.98
C GLU A 110 -15.56 -4.48 -6.17
N LEU A 111 -15.82 -4.32 -4.88
CA LEU A 111 -16.12 -5.42 -3.96
C LEU A 111 -17.61 -5.39 -3.59
N ASP A 112 -18.25 -6.55 -3.57
CA ASP A 112 -19.63 -6.68 -3.13
C ASP A 112 -19.73 -6.51 -1.61
N LEU A 113 -20.61 -5.61 -1.14
CA LEU A 113 -20.75 -5.30 0.27
C LEU A 113 -21.33 -6.45 1.09
N GLU A 114 -22.20 -7.28 0.50
CA GLU A 114 -22.77 -8.43 1.18
C GLU A 114 -21.71 -9.54 1.32
N GLU A 115 -20.89 -9.76 0.29
CA GLU A 115 -19.74 -10.67 0.39
C GLU A 115 -18.73 -10.19 1.45
N LEU A 116 -18.42 -8.89 1.49
CA LEU A 116 -17.57 -8.31 2.53
C LEU A 116 -18.13 -8.56 3.94
N ARG A 117 -19.42 -8.31 4.15
CA ARG A 117 -20.07 -8.57 5.45
C ARG A 117 -20.04 -10.03 5.84
N ALA A 118 -20.26 -10.93 4.88
CA ALA A 118 -20.30 -12.37 5.12
C ALA A 118 -18.95 -12.96 5.55
N VAL A 119 -17.83 -12.35 5.15
CA VAL A 119 -16.49 -12.86 5.51
C VAL A 119 -15.93 -12.28 6.81
N ILE A 120 -16.54 -11.22 7.39
CA ILE A 120 -16.14 -10.69 8.68
C ILE A 120 -16.38 -11.75 9.75
N LYS A 121 -15.33 -12.12 10.48
CA LYS A 121 -15.38 -13.18 11.49
C LYS A 121 -15.99 -12.66 12.78
N PRO A 122 -16.75 -13.51 13.51
CA PRO A 122 -17.17 -13.20 14.88
C PRO A 122 -15.95 -13.12 15.81
N ASP A 123 -16.13 -12.46 16.95
CA ASP A 123 -15.13 -12.47 18.03
C ASP A 123 -15.13 -13.82 18.74
N ASP A 124 -14.34 -14.75 18.21
CA ASP A 124 -14.26 -16.14 18.66
C ASP A 124 -12.83 -16.65 18.41
N PHE A 125 -12.26 -17.37 19.38
CA PHE A 125 -10.88 -17.84 19.37
C PHE A 125 -10.53 -18.84 18.25
N HIS A 126 -11.52 -19.37 17.55
CA HIS A 126 -11.30 -20.24 16.39
C HIS A 126 -10.94 -19.48 15.11
N PHE A 127 -11.14 -18.17 15.06
CA PHE A 127 -10.95 -17.36 13.87
C PHE A 127 -9.80 -16.36 14.02
N ALA A 128 -9.15 -16.06 12.91
CA ALA A 128 -8.34 -14.85 12.82
C ALA A 128 -9.25 -13.63 12.97
N ARG A 129 -8.78 -12.61 13.67
CA ARG A 129 -9.59 -11.41 13.93
C ARG A 129 -9.61 -10.51 12.68
N SER A 130 -10.80 -10.32 12.09
CA SER A 130 -10.99 -9.39 10.97
C SER A 130 -10.71 -7.96 11.43
N ARG A 131 -9.61 -7.37 10.96
CA ARG A 131 -9.08 -6.12 11.48
C ARG A 131 -9.08 -4.98 10.49
N LEU A 132 -8.93 -5.29 9.20
CA LEU A 132 -8.74 -4.32 8.15
C LEU A 132 -9.47 -4.74 6.89
N ILE A 133 -10.05 -3.77 6.16
CA ILE A 133 -10.45 -3.92 4.77
C ILE A 133 -9.45 -3.13 3.93
N CYS A 134 -8.79 -3.81 3.01
CA CYS A 134 -7.80 -3.22 2.10
C CYS A 134 -8.43 -3.04 0.72
N LEU A 135 -8.46 -1.80 0.25
CA LEU A 135 -8.96 -1.43 -1.07
C LEU A 135 -7.81 -0.96 -1.96
N GLU A 136 -7.92 -1.20 -3.26
CA GLU A 136 -6.93 -0.80 -4.25
C GLU A 136 -7.49 0.27 -5.18
N ASN A 137 -6.74 1.36 -5.33
CA ASN A 137 -7.01 2.41 -6.29
C ASN A 137 -5.65 3.04 -6.74
N THR A 138 -5.29 2.97 -8.00
CA THR A 138 -6.01 2.42 -9.16
C THR A 138 -5.77 0.92 -9.28
N HIS A 139 -6.81 0.15 -9.63
CA HIS A 139 -6.66 -1.28 -9.90
C HIS A 139 -6.08 -1.49 -11.31
N ALA A 140 -5.07 -2.33 -11.44
CA ALA A 140 -4.37 -2.65 -12.68
C ALA A 140 -5.00 -3.86 -13.40
#